data_715f2333cefe0caa0e44fd7f6f97e72d
#
_entry.id   715f2333cefe0caa0e44fd7f6f97e72d
#
_cell.length_a   1.000
_cell.length_b   1.000
_cell.length_c   1.000
_cell.angle_alpha   90.00
_cell.angle_beta   90.00
_cell.angle_gamma   90.00
#
_symmetry.space_group_name_H-M   'P 1'
#
loop_
_entity.id
_entity.type
_entity.pdbx_description
1 polymer ?
#
loop_
_entity_poly.entity_id
_entity_poly.type
_entity_poly.pdbx_seq_one_letter_code
_entity_poly.pdbx_strand_id
1 'polypeptide(L)'
;RVIFEGKPVAVSAYKYFLLHKPAGYVCLVKHEKYASALELLDDSRDDHYYYFANILAPELTGLVLLSDDTRWASRMQRRLLKKQCVYRVRTKEPLSDAEFEQIKRAWLAPRESHTNAITDIRKQDERTLLLSTEQSRVQEIAEMFSSANLSLENLCLQQLGRLNLGDLSEGDYLEFNESEIEI
;
A
#
# COMPACT_ATOMS: atom_id res chain seq x y z
N ARG A 1 28.22 14.47 -12.59
CA ARG A 1 29.37 14.72 -11.68
C ARG A 1 29.33 16.17 -11.30
N VAL A 2 29.03 16.50 -10.05
CA VAL A 2 29.01 17.87 -9.56
C VAL A 2 30.41 18.21 -9.07
N ILE A 3 30.95 19.36 -9.49
CA ILE A 3 32.26 19.86 -9.08
C ILE A 3 32.06 21.17 -8.31
N PHE A 4 32.54 21.24 -7.09
CA PHE A 4 32.55 22.45 -6.27
C PHE A 4 33.99 22.78 -5.89
N GLU A 5 34.44 23.99 -6.18
CA GLU A 5 35.83 24.46 -5.97
C GLU A 5 36.90 23.50 -6.54
N GLY A 6 36.63 22.91 -7.72
CA GLY A 6 37.57 22.00 -8.40
C GLY A 6 37.66 20.60 -7.80
N LYS A 7 36.89 20.28 -6.76
CA LYS A 7 36.80 18.94 -6.18
C LYS A 7 35.51 18.26 -6.58
N PRO A 8 35.56 16.96 -6.95
CA PRO A 8 34.33 16.19 -7.20
C PRO A 8 33.55 16.06 -5.87
N VAL A 9 32.33 16.60 -5.86
CA VAL A 9 31.40 16.37 -4.76
C VAL A 9 30.71 15.03 -5.03
N ALA A 10 30.82 14.10 -4.09
CA ALA A 10 29.99 12.90 -4.09
C ALA A 10 28.54 13.34 -3.84
N VAL A 11 27.74 13.40 -4.90
CA VAL A 11 26.29 13.52 -4.75
C VAL A 11 25.81 12.18 -4.21
N SER A 12 25.36 12.15 -2.97
CA SER A 12 24.66 10.98 -2.43
C SER A 12 23.47 10.69 -3.34
N ALA A 13 23.40 9.50 -3.92
CA ALA A 13 22.24 9.06 -4.66
C ALA A 13 21.06 9.00 -3.69
N TYR A 14 19.87 9.44 -4.14
CA TYR A 14 18.65 9.25 -3.37
C TYR A 14 18.38 7.77 -3.14
N LYS A 15 17.76 7.45 -2.02
CA LYS A 15 17.32 6.11 -1.69
C LYS A 15 15.81 5.96 -1.89
N TYR A 16 15.42 4.82 -2.39
CA TYR A 16 14.03 4.48 -2.66
C TYR A 16 13.74 3.12 -2.04
N PHE A 17 12.67 3.03 -1.27
CA PHE A 17 12.30 1.81 -0.56
C PHE A 17 10.86 1.40 -0.86
N LEU A 18 10.67 0.10 -1.01
CA LEU A 18 9.40 -0.58 -0.94
C LEU A 18 9.37 -1.34 0.37
N LEU A 19 8.47 -0.96 1.27
CA LEU A 19 8.30 -1.52 2.60
C LEU A 19 6.98 -2.32 2.64
N HIS A 20 7.01 -3.49 3.24
CA HIS A 20 5.79 -4.18 3.68
C HIS A 20 5.43 -3.71 5.09
N LYS A 21 4.62 -2.65 5.17
CA LYS A 21 4.21 -2.05 6.44
C LYS A 21 3.33 -3.01 7.24
N PRO A 22 3.69 -3.39 8.47
CA PRO A 22 2.80 -4.11 9.37
C PRO A 22 1.65 -3.25 9.88
N ALA A 23 0.60 -3.87 10.43
CA ALA A 23 -0.40 -3.16 11.23
C ALA A 23 0.24 -2.56 12.51
N GLY A 24 -0.35 -1.48 13.01
CA GLY A 24 0.16 -0.78 14.19
C GLY A 24 1.24 0.27 13.90
N TYR A 25 1.65 0.46 12.66
CA TYR A 25 2.59 1.49 12.23
C TYR A 25 1.93 2.57 11.40
N VAL A 26 2.38 3.81 11.55
CA VAL A 26 1.90 4.97 10.77
C VAL A 26 2.89 5.40 9.71
N CYS A 27 2.39 5.92 8.59
CA CYS A 27 3.17 6.57 7.54
C CYS A 27 3.41 8.05 7.88
N LEU A 28 3.95 8.32 9.07
CA LEU A 28 4.30 9.65 9.59
C LEU A 28 5.64 9.56 10.30
N VAL A 29 6.38 10.68 10.34
CA VAL A 29 7.66 10.76 11.06
C VAL A 29 7.48 10.49 12.55
N LYS A 30 6.38 11.00 13.15
CA LYS A 30 6.07 10.85 14.57
C LYS A 30 4.56 10.83 14.80
N HIS A 31 4.13 9.99 15.73
CA HIS A 31 2.74 9.90 16.17
C HIS A 31 2.68 9.57 17.67
N GLU A 32 1.64 10.04 18.38
CA GLU A 32 1.53 9.86 19.84
C GLU A 32 1.24 8.41 20.26
N LYS A 33 0.50 7.67 19.43
CA LYS A 33 -0.02 6.33 19.75
C LYS A 33 0.69 5.19 19.02
N TYR A 34 1.18 5.44 17.81
CA TYR A 34 1.72 4.41 16.93
C TYR A 34 3.18 4.69 16.61
N ALA A 35 3.97 3.63 16.45
CA ALA A 35 5.33 3.70 15.94
C ALA A 35 5.34 4.17 14.48
N SER A 36 6.39 4.88 14.09
CA SER A 36 6.58 5.26 12.69
C SER A 36 7.03 4.07 11.85
N ALA A 37 6.49 3.93 10.65
CA ALA A 37 6.98 2.93 9.70
C ALA A 37 8.44 3.18 9.28
N LEU A 38 8.98 4.38 9.50
CA LEU A 38 10.41 4.70 9.30
C LEU A 38 11.32 3.93 10.26
N GLU A 39 10.83 3.54 11.45
CA GLU A 39 11.60 2.77 12.43
C GLU A 39 11.92 1.34 11.97
N LEU A 40 11.24 0.87 10.91
CA LEU A 40 11.48 -0.44 10.31
C LEU A 40 12.66 -0.42 9.33
N LEU A 41 13.15 0.76 8.95
CA LEU A 41 14.30 0.88 8.06
C LEU A 41 15.59 0.84 8.87
N ASP A 42 16.47 -0.10 8.55
CA ASP A 42 17.83 -0.15 9.10
C ASP A 42 18.74 0.80 8.32
N ASP A 43 18.44 2.09 8.35
CA ASP A 43 19.27 3.13 7.75
C ASP A 43 19.94 3.97 8.84
N SER A 44 21.21 3.70 9.08
CA SER A 44 22.03 4.36 10.09
C SER A 44 22.41 5.83 9.76
N ARG A 45 21.84 6.39 8.71
CA ARG A 45 22.11 7.79 8.33
C ARG A 45 21.18 8.73 9.09
N ASP A 46 21.69 9.33 10.17
CA ASP A 46 20.94 10.25 11.06
C ASP A 46 20.36 11.49 10.37
N ASP A 47 20.85 11.84 9.17
CA ASP A 47 20.51 13.06 8.46
C ASP A 47 19.46 12.90 7.35
N HIS A 48 18.88 11.70 7.16
CA HIS A 48 17.93 11.43 6.10
C HIS A 48 16.49 11.51 6.57
N TYR A 49 15.74 12.42 5.95
CA TYR A 49 14.29 12.50 6.09
C TYR A 49 13.63 11.75 4.95
N TYR A 50 12.86 10.72 5.25
CA TYR A 50 12.10 9.97 4.27
C TYR A 50 10.67 10.47 4.16
N TYR A 51 10.16 10.46 2.94
CA TYR A 51 8.82 10.90 2.56
C TYR A 51 8.05 9.75 1.96
N PHE A 52 6.84 9.54 2.44
CA PHE A 52 5.97 8.49 1.96
C PHE A 52 5.31 8.88 0.64
N ALA A 53 5.42 8.03 -0.38
CA ALA A 53 4.76 8.20 -1.68
C ALA A 53 3.31 7.71 -1.69
N ASN A 54 2.96 6.81 -0.77
CA ASN A 54 1.58 6.44 -0.47
C ASN A 54 1.42 6.24 1.04
N ILE A 55 0.19 6.36 1.52
CA ILE A 55 -0.13 6.30 2.94
C ILE A 55 -1.12 5.17 3.16
N LEU A 56 -0.82 4.32 4.13
CA LEU A 56 -1.74 3.32 4.68
C LEU A 56 -2.13 3.70 6.09
N ALA A 57 -3.40 3.53 6.43
CA ALA A 57 -3.89 3.68 7.79
C ALA A 57 -3.18 2.71 8.75
N PRO A 58 -3.11 3.00 10.06
CA PRO A 58 -2.36 2.17 11.02
C PRO A 58 -2.81 0.71 11.04
N GLU A 59 -4.10 0.46 10.90
CA GLU A 59 -4.71 -0.87 10.90
C GLU A 59 -4.46 -1.69 9.64
N LEU A 60 -4.06 -1.03 8.54
CA LEU A 60 -3.78 -1.69 7.27
C LEU A 60 -2.33 -2.17 7.21
N THR A 61 -2.15 -3.30 6.53
CA THR A 61 -0.82 -3.82 6.17
C THR A 61 -0.56 -3.61 4.68
N GLY A 62 0.68 -3.77 4.26
CA GLY A 62 0.98 -3.85 2.84
C GLY A 62 2.00 -2.86 2.30
N LEU A 63 1.96 -2.69 1.01
CA LEU A 63 2.92 -1.97 0.21
C LEU A 63 2.95 -0.47 0.52
N VAL A 64 4.11 0.01 0.95
CA VAL A 64 4.40 1.43 1.15
C VAL A 64 5.69 1.78 0.43
N LEU A 65 5.64 2.87 -0.33
CA LEU A 65 6.80 3.45 -1.01
C LEU A 65 7.27 4.69 -0.28
N LEU A 66 8.58 4.82 -0.13
CA LEU A 66 9.18 5.99 0.50
C LEU A 66 10.57 6.28 -0.08
N SER A 67 11.00 7.54 0.05
CA SER A 67 12.29 8.02 -0.46
C SER A 67 12.72 9.28 0.27
N ASP A 68 14.03 9.55 0.30
CA ASP A 68 14.61 10.84 0.69
C ASP A 68 14.56 11.88 -0.47
N ASP A 69 14.12 11.47 -1.69
CA ASP A 69 13.77 12.38 -2.78
C ASP A 69 12.34 12.90 -2.64
N THR A 70 12.20 14.08 -2.03
CA THR A 70 10.90 14.77 -1.85
C THR A 70 10.13 14.99 -3.15
N ARG A 71 10.85 15.30 -4.24
CA ARG A 71 10.23 15.59 -5.54
C ARG A 71 9.64 14.32 -6.13
N TRP A 72 10.39 13.23 -6.04
CA TRP A 72 9.92 11.91 -6.45
C TRP A 72 8.71 11.48 -5.62
N ALA A 73 8.81 11.52 -4.29
CA ALA A 73 7.73 11.11 -3.39
C ALA A 73 6.42 11.90 -3.66
N SER A 74 6.51 13.24 -3.81
CA SER A 74 5.36 14.09 -4.12
C SER A 74 4.77 13.81 -5.51
N ARG A 75 5.61 13.53 -6.51
CA ARG A 75 5.16 13.14 -7.85
C ARG A 75 4.44 11.79 -7.82
N MET A 76 5.01 10.81 -7.10
CA MET A 76 4.44 9.48 -6.95
C MET A 76 3.11 9.50 -6.20
N GLN A 77 3.00 10.25 -5.11
CA GLN A 77 1.75 10.38 -4.36
C GLN A 77 0.57 10.77 -5.26
N ARG A 78 0.76 11.74 -6.14
CA ARG A 78 -0.29 12.16 -7.09
C ARG A 78 -0.60 11.12 -8.16
N ARG A 79 0.42 10.39 -8.63
CA ARG A 79 0.25 9.37 -9.67
C ARG A 79 -0.43 8.11 -9.13
N LEU A 80 -0.09 7.71 -7.91
CA LEU A 80 -0.57 6.48 -7.30
C LEU A 80 -2.05 6.53 -6.91
N LEU A 81 -2.58 7.70 -6.55
CA LEU A 81 -4.00 7.87 -6.16
C LEU A 81 -4.99 7.37 -7.23
N LYS A 82 -4.61 7.44 -8.50
CA LYS A 82 -5.46 7.02 -9.64
C LYS A 82 -5.12 5.64 -10.17
N LYS A 83 -4.21 4.92 -9.49
CA LYS A 83 -3.80 3.60 -9.95
C LYS A 83 -4.70 2.52 -9.37
N GLN A 84 -4.90 1.49 -10.17
CA GLN A 84 -5.50 0.25 -9.71
C GLN A 84 -4.61 -0.39 -8.67
N CYS A 85 -5.22 -0.88 -7.61
CA CYS A 85 -4.54 -1.63 -6.58
C CYS A 85 -5.31 -2.91 -6.27
N VAL A 86 -4.59 -3.89 -5.72
CA VAL A 86 -5.15 -5.15 -5.26
C VAL A 86 -4.95 -5.25 -3.76
N TYR A 87 -6.05 -5.39 -3.06
CA TYR A 87 -6.06 -5.73 -1.63
C TYR A 87 -6.28 -7.22 -1.46
N ARG A 88 -5.42 -7.85 -0.67
CA ARG A 88 -5.67 -9.18 -0.12
C ARG A 88 -6.41 -8.99 1.20
N VAL A 89 -7.61 -9.52 1.25
CA VAL A 89 -8.51 -9.43 2.41
C VAL A 89 -8.63 -10.80 3.04
N ARG A 90 -8.38 -10.89 4.34
CA ARG A 90 -8.63 -12.09 5.11
C ARG A 90 -9.80 -11.88 6.05
N THR A 91 -10.78 -12.77 5.96
CA THR A 91 -11.97 -12.78 6.84
C THR A 91 -11.70 -13.64 8.08
N LYS A 92 -12.35 -13.30 9.20
CA LYS A 92 -12.27 -14.11 10.43
C LYS A 92 -12.93 -15.46 10.25
N GLU A 93 -14.07 -15.48 9.56
CA GLU A 93 -14.84 -16.69 9.30
C GLU A 93 -14.65 -17.13 7.84
N PRO A 94 -14.67 -18.44 7.56
CA PRO A 94 -14.60 -18.94 6.19
C PRO A 94 -15.88 -18.58 5.42
N LEU A 95 -15.72 -18.28 4.14
CA LEU A 95 -16.80 -18.01 3.19
C LEU A 95 -17.03 -19.24 2.33
N SER A 96 -18.25 -19.74 2.31
CA SER A 96 -18.68 -20.75 1.34
C SER A 96 -18.68 -20.16 -0.09
N ASP A 97 -18.68 -21.01 -1.10
CA ASP A 97 -18.75 -20.57 -2.49
C ASP A 97 -20.06 -19.85 -2.80
N ALA A 98 -21.17 -20.29 -2.18
CA ALA A 98 -22.47 -19.65 -2.33
C ALA A 98 -22.48 -18.21 -1.79
N GLU A 99 -21.94 -17.99 -0.58
CA GLU A 99 -21.81 -16.67 0.02
C GLU A 99 -20.89 -15.77 -0.80
N PHE A 100 -19.76 -16.32 -1.27
CA PHE A 100 -18.85 -15.57 -2.13
C PHE A 100 -19.53 -15.11 -3.42
N GLU A 101 -20.26 -15.99 -4.12
CA GLU A 101 -20.98 -15.62 -5.34
C GLU A 101 -22.09 -14.59 -5.09
N GLN A 102 -22.75 -14.64 -3.94
CA GLN A 102 -23.74 -13.63 -3.54
C GLN A 102 -23.08 -12.26 -3.35
N ILE A 103 -21.97 -12.22 -2.61
CA ILE A 103 -21.19 -10.99 -2.36
C ILE A 103 -20.68 -10.42 -3.68
N LYS A 104 -20.10 -11.26 -4.52
CA LYS A 104 -19.55 -10.87 -5.82
C LYS A 104 -20.62 -10.21 -6.71
N ARG A 105 -21.80 -10.80 -6.80
CA ARG A 105 -22.93 -10.21 -7.54
C ARG A 105 -23.35 -8.86 -6.95
N ALA A 106 -23.48 -8.76 -5.63
CA ALA A 106 -23.90 -7.53 -4.95
C ALA A 106 -22.88 -6.37 -5.12
N TRP A 107 -21.60 -6.68 -5.07
CA TRP A 107 -20.53 -5.67 -5.10
C TRP A 107 -20.12 -5.23 -6.50
N LEU A 108 -20.25 -6.11 -7.48
CA LEU A 108 -19.98 -5.81 -8.90
C LEU A 108 -21.23 -5.34 -9.67
N ALA A 109 -22.41 -5.36 -9.05
CA ALA A 109 -23.64 -4.91 -9.70
C ALA A 109 -23.53 -3.43 -10.12
N PRO A 110 -23.94 -3.07 -11.35
CA PRO A 110 -23.97 -1.68 -11.79
C PRO A 110 -24.84 -0.83 -10.86
N ARG A 111 -24.31 0.32 -10.44
CA ARG A 111 -25.04 1.31 -9.63
C ARG A 111 -25.34 2.54 -10.49
N GLU A 112 -26.57 3.04 -10.45
CA GLU A 112 -27.05 4.14 -11.31
C GLU A 112 -26.32 5.47 -11.09
N SER A 113 -25.69 5.69 -9.92
CA SER A 113 -25.16 7.01 -9.57
C SER A 113 -23.65 7.06 -9.31
N HIS A 114 -22.94 5.94 -9.18
CA HIS A 114 -21.51 5.92 -8.82
C HIS A 114 -20.81 4.71 -9.47
N THR A 115 -19.55 4.90 -9.85
CA THR A 115 -18.67 3.77 -10.18
C THR A 115 -18.49 2.87 -8.95
N ASN A 116 -18.50 1.55 -9.14
CA ASN A 116 -18.31 0.60 -8.04
C ASN A 116 -16.93 0.81 -7.40
N ALA A 117 -16.87 0.75 -6.06
CA ALA A 117 -15.59 0.81 -5.34
C ALA A 117 -14.68 -0.33 -5.74
N ILE A 118 -15.24 -1.52 -5.89
CA ILE A 118 -14.53 -2.74 -6.29
C ILE A 118 -14.78 -2.97 -7.78
N THR A 119 -13.71 -3.15 -8.55
CA THR A 119 -13.75 -3.42 -10.00
C THR A 119 -13.61 -4.90 -10.32
N ASP A 120 -12.98 -5.68 -9.44
CA ASP A 120 -12.88 -7.14 -9.55
C ASP A 120 -12.76 -7.76 -8.15
N ILE A 121 -13.28 -8.98 -8.00
CA ILE A 121 -13.19 -9.76 -6.76
C ILE A 121 -12.96 -11.23 -7.09
N ARG A 122 -11.97 -11.84 -6.45
CA ARG A 122 -11.59 -13.23 -6.61
C ARG A 122 -11.44 -13.89 -5.25
N LYS A 123 -11.91 -15.12 -5.12
CA LYS A 123 -11.67 -15.97 -3.96
C LYS A 123 -10.37 -16.73 -4.18
N GLN A 124 -9.42 -16.59 -3.27
CA GLN A 124 -8.16 -17.31 -3.29
C GLN A 124 -8.25 -18.61 -2.49
N ASP A 125 -8.87 -18.53 -1.32
CA ASP A 125 -9.21 -19.67 -0.45
C ASP A 125 -10.49 -19.36 0.34
N GLU A 126 -10.87 -20.21 1.29
CA GLU A 126 -12.11 -20.07 2.06
C GLU A 126 -12.17 -18.78 2.91
N ARG A 127 -11.02 -18.18 3.23
CA ARG A 127 -10.93 -16.98 4.08
C ARG A 127 -10.26 -15.79 3.39
N THR A 128 -9.74 -15.98 2.18
CA THR A 128 -8.93 -14.98 1.51
C THR A 128 -9.56 -14.56 0.18
N LEU A 129 -9.78 -13.25 0.05
CA LEU A 129 -10.28 -12.61 -1.16
C LEU A 129 -9.21 -11.65 -1.71
N LEU A 130 -9.16 -11.54 -3.03
CA LEU A 130 -8.41 -10.49 -3.73
C LEU A 130 -9.41 -9.50 -4.32
N LEU A 131 -9.27 -8.23 -3.96
CA LEU A 131 -10.13 -7.14 -4.40
C LEU A 131 -9.34 -6.15 -5.23
N SER A 132 -9.80 -5.85 -6.44
CA SER A 132 -9.26 -4.78 -7.26
C SER A 132 -10.09 -3.50 -7.07
N THR A 133 -9.42 -2.38 -6.83
CA THR A 133 -10.03 -1.07 -6.63
C THR A 133 -9.04 0.04 -7.00
N GLU A 134 -9.48 1.29 -7.03
CA GLU A 134 -8.58 2.44 -7.02
C GLU A 134 -8.09 2.72 -5.60
N GLN A 135 -6.83 3.15 -5.45
CA GLN A 135 -6.24 3.41 -4.12
C GLN A 135 -7.06 4.42 -3.29
N SER A 136 -7.64 5.41 -3.92
CA SER A 136 -8.45 6.44 -3.26
C SER A 136 -9.73 5.93 -2.59
N ARG A 137 -10.14 4.67 -2.86
CA ARG A 137 -11.43 4.11 -2.44
C ARG A 137 -11.33 3.02 -1.38
N VAL A 138 -10.16 2.85 -0.75
CA VAL A 138 -9.94 1.77 0.24
C VAL A 138 -10.89 1.83 1.44
N GLN A 139 -11.31 3.00 1.88
CA GLN A 139 -12.25 3.16 3.00
C GLN A 139 -13.62 2.53 2.70
N GLU A 140 -14.08 2.62 1.46
CA GLU A 140 -15.34 2.02 1.03
C GLU A 140 -15.33 0.49 1.14
N ILE A 141 -14.15 -0.14 1.00
CA ILE A 141 -14.00 -1.59 1.17
C ILE A 141 -14.37 -2.00 2.59
N ALA A 142 -13.81 -1.34 3.61
CA ALA A 142 -14.12 -1.67 5.01
C ALA A 142 -15.60 -1.51 5.33
N GLU A 143 -16.25 -0.48 4.80
CA GLU A 143 -17.69 -0.23 4.94
C GLU A 143 -18.53 -1.33 4.26
N MET A 144 -18.11 -1.81 3.08
CA MET A 144 -18.80 -2.89 2.37
C MET A 144 -18.75 -4.22 3.14
N PHE A 145 -17.59 -4.57 3.72
CA PHE A 145 -17.47 -5.76 4.56
C PHE A 145 -18.33 -5.65 5.83
N SER A 146 -18.28 -4.50 6.50
CA SER A 146 -19.13 -4.24 7.67
C SER A 146 -20.62 -4.36 7.35
N SER A 147 -21.06 -3.80 6.22
CA SER A 147 -22.47 -3.86 5.78
C SER A 147 -22.92 -5.28 5.41
N ALA A 148 -21.98 -6.14 4.99
CA ALA A 148 -22.23 -7.54 4.71
C ALA A 148 -22.13 -8.44 5.96
N ASN A 149 -21.92 -7.87 7.16
CA ASN A 149 -21.65 -8.58 8.41
C ASN A 149 -20.42 -9.51 8.35
N LEU A 150 -19.44 -9.16 7.51
CA LEU A 150 -18.19 -9.89 7.38
C LEU A 150 -17.11 -9.22 8.24
N SER A 151 -16.58 -9.98 9.20
CA SER A 151 -15.50 -9.50 10.05
C SER A 151 -14.15 -9.69 9.36
N LEU A 152 -13.40 -8.61 9.25
CA LEU A 152 -12.04 -8.63 8.71
C LEU A 152 -11.04 -9.07 9.77
N GLU A 153 -10.11 -9.93 9.40
CA GLU A 153 -8.91 -10.25 10.16
C GLU A 153 -7.73 -9.37 9.70
N ASN A 154 -7.56 -9.23 8.39
CA ASN A 154 -6.49 -8.44 7.80
C ASN A 154 -6.94 -7.83 6.46
N LEU A 155 -6.43 -6.63 6.18
CA LEU A 155 -6.56 -5.95 4.90
C LEU A 155 -5.17 -5.46 4.46
N CYS A 156 -4.60 -6.13 3.46
CA CYS A 156 -3.25 -5.92 2.98
C CYS A 156 -3.23 -5.35 1.56
N LEU A 157 -2.62 -4.18 1.37
CA LEU A 157 -2.32 -3.66 0.03
C LEU A 157 -1.21 -4.49 -0.59
N GLN A 158 -1.58 -5.45 -1.44
CA GLN A 158 -0.63 -6.37 -2.06
C GLN A 158 -0.02 -5.83 -3.34
N GLN A 159 -0.79 -5.09 -4.12
CA GLN A 159 -0.33 -4.54 -5.39
C GLN A 159 -0.82 -3.10 -5.58
N LEU A 160 0.04 -2.26 -6.13
CA LEU A 160 -0.23 -0.86 -6.46
C LEU A 160 0.33 -0.54 -7.86
N GLY A 161 -0.57 -0.39 -8.84
CA GLY A 161 -0.18 -0.34 -10.23
C GLY A 161 0.52 -1.64 -10.64
N ARG A 162 1.77 -1.53 -11.09
CA ARG A 162 2.61 -2.69 -11.44
C ARG A 162 3.46 -3.22 -10.29
N LEU A 163 3.52 -2.47 -9.18
CA LEU A 163 4.31 -2.87 -8.00
C LEU A 163 3.55 -3.92 -7.20
N ASN A 164 4.25 -4.96 -6.79
CA ASN A 164 3.70 -6.05 -6.00
C ASN A 164 4.63 -6.37 -4.82
N LEU A 165 4.05 -6.68 -3.66
CA LEU A 165 4.83 -7.11 -2.49
C LEU A 165 5.57 -8.43 -2.74
N GLY A 166 5.04 -9.31 -3.61
CA GLY A 166 5.60 -10.65 -3.80
C GLY A 166 5.65 -11.42 -2.48
N ASP A 167 6.84 -11.96 -2.19
CA ASP A 167 7.12 -12.75 -0.97
C ASP A 167 7.76 -11.90 0.14
N LEU A 168 7.74 -10.56 0.03
CA LEU A 168 8.30 -9.68 1.06
C LEU A 168 7.52 -9.82 2.36
N SER A 169 8.19 -10.20 3.44
CA SER A 169 7.56 -10.39 4.75
C SER A 169 7.16 -9.07 5.40
N GLU A 170 6.16 -9.09 6.29
CA GLU A 170 5.78 -7.90 7.05
C GLU A 170 6.96 -7.38 7.89
N GLY A 171 7.21 -6.08 7.79
CA GLY A 171 8.35 -5.40 8.42
C GLY A 171 9.60 -5.34 7.56
N ASP A 172 9.70 -6.16 6.53
CA ASP A 172 10.84 -6.16 5.62
C ASP A 172 10.68 -5.09 4.52
N TYR A 173 11.80 -4.71 3.93
CA TYR A 173 11.83 -3.72 2.84
C TYR A 173 12.86 -4.09 1.77
N LEU A 174 12.67 -3.53 0.59
CA LEU A 174 13.60 -3.61 -0.54
C LEU A 174 14.07 -2.21 -0.90
N GLU A 175 15.37 -2.04 -1.11
CA GLU A 175 15.93 -0.84 -1.73
C GLU A 175 15.94 -1.05 -3.26
N PHE A 176 15.55 -0.03 -4.02
CA PHE A 176 15.51 -0.07 -5.47
C PHE A 176 16.05 1.23 -6.08
N ASN A 177 16.31 1.22 -7.40
CA ASN A 177 16.67 2.43 -8.14
C ASN A 177 15.44 3.06 -8.76
N GLU A 178 15.42 4.39 -8.92
CA GLU A 178 14.26 5.10 -9.53
C GLU A 178 13.84 4.50 -10.88
N SER A 179 14.79 4.03 -11.68
CA SER A 179 14.55 3.40 -12.98
C SER A 179 13.85 2.05 -12.94
N GLU A 180 13.83 1.39 -11.79
CA GLU A 180 13.21 0.07 -11.59
C GLU A 180 11.72 0.18 -11.25
N ILE A 181 11.25 1.37 -10.89
CA ILE A 181 9.83 1.62 -10.63
C ILE A 181 9.12 2.08 -11.90
N GLU A 182 8.45 1.13 -12.54
CA GLU A 182 7.42 1.39 -13.55
C GLU A 182 6.02 1.40 -12.87
N ILE A 183 5.38 2.57 -12.87
CA ILE A 183 4.03 2.77 -12.29
C ILE A 183 2.97 2.92 -13.37
#